data_c62b464e9d3388ecb86164d50663e1a9
#
_entry.id   c62b464e9d3388ecb86164d50663e1a9
#
_cell.length_a   1.000
_cell.length_b   1.000
_cell.length_c   1.000
_cell.angle_alpha   90.00
_cell.angle_beta   90.00
_cell.angle_gamma   90.00
#
_symmetry.space_group_name_H-M   'P 1'
#
loop_
_entity.id
_entity.type
_entity.pdbx_description
1 polymer ?
#
loop_
_entity_poly.entity_id
_entity_poly.type
_entity_poly.pdbx_seq_one_letter_code
_entity_poly.pdbx_strand_id
1 'polypeptide(L)'
;MAIRIEQVDAGSEAEALGLAPGDELLSVDDNELNDTLDYDFYTDSSSFHLKARVADGIREWEVQRPQRGPFGCGFKTYLGDAKHSCSNHCMFCFIDQLPPGMRESLYFKDDDERLSFLFGNYITMTNMQDHEIDRIIKMHISPINISVHTTNPQLRVRMLANKRGGEVLKYLPRLVEGGIAVNCQLVLCRGVNDGDELRRTLADLLELTPMVQSIAAVPCGITDYRKNLYPQVPYDAKTSAEVIDIMEEFGDECKRRHGKRIIYPSDEWYLKAGRPIPAAAFYEDYDQLENGVGMMRLFEEEFLAELDKPHRIYGTKELDVVTGTMAAPLITRMMEELHRQYPMITVHVHTIQNRFFGGNVGVTGLITATDIIAQCAGNLATKTLGIPAVMLREEKDTFLDDITVEQLGQRLGVKVEVLPTAGGDEARALLRSGLHIARRRKSGS
;
A
#
# COMPACT_ATOMS: atom_id res chain seq x y z
N MET A 1 -21.75 -11.47 16.97
CA MET A 1 -20.68 -10.60 17.52
C MET A 1 -21.28 -9.26 17.89
N ALA A 2 -20.50 -8.26 18.36
CA ALA A 2 -21.06 -6.98 18.78
C ALA A 2 -20.06 -5.87 18.49
N ILE A 3 -20.53 -4.68 18.07
CA ILE A 3 -19.69 -3.50 17.87
C ILE A 3 -19.94 -2.54 19.02
N ARG A 4 -18.86 -2.13 19.71
CA ARG A 4 -18.95 -1.25 20.86
C ARG A 4 -18.94 0.22 20.44
N ILE A 5 -19.94 0.97 20.90
CA ILE A 5 -20.07 2.40 20.65
C ILE A 5 -18.99 3.15 21.45
N GLU A 6 -18.23 4.00 20.78
CA GLU A 6 -17.26 4.91 21.38
C GLU A 6 -17.84 6.33 21.51
N GLN A 7 -18.68 6.72 20.55
CA GLN A 7 -19.29 8.06 20.50
C GLN A 7 -20.72 7.96 19.97
N VAL A 8 -21.59 8.83 20.45
CA VAL A 8 -22.91 9.05 19.88
C VAL A 8 -23.00 10.52 19.48
N ASP A 9 -23.42 10.76 18.25
CA ASP A 9 -23.53 12.10 17.70
C ASP A 9 -24.73 12.85 18.29
N ALA A 10 -24.50 14.09 18.71
CA ALA A 10 -25.56 14.92 19.28
C ALA A 10 -26.66 15.21 18.25
N GLY A 11 -27.92 15.02 18.62
CA GLY A 11 -29.09 15.22 17.76
C GLY A 11 -29.35 14.06 16.79
N SER A 12 -28.61 12.95 16.88
CA SER A 12 -28.79 11.76 16.05
C SER A 12 -29.97 10.89 16.51
N GLU A 13 -30.41 9.97 15.65
CA GLU A 13 -31.39 8.95 16.03
C GLU A 13 -30.85 8.02 17.12
N ALA A 14 -29.55 7.70 17.10
CA ALA A 14 -28.90 6.91 18.15
C ALA A 14 -29.04 7.58 19.53
N GLU A 15 -28.82 8.89 19.63
CA GLU A 15 -29.04 9.65 20.87
C GLU A 15 -30.50 9.64 21.30
N ALA A 16 -31.43 9.82 20.33
CA ALA A 16 -32.87 9.82 20.62
C ALA A 16 -33.36 8.46 21.17
N LEU A 17 -32.73 7.34 20.82
CA LEU A 17 -33.00 6.01 21.37
C LEU A 17 -32.37 5.79 22.75
N GLY A 18 -31.52 6.72 23.22
CA GLY A 18 -30.84 6.63 24.49
C GLY A 18 -29.59 5.71 24.46
N LEU A 19 -29.02 5.47 23.28
CA LEU A 19 -27.73 4.80 23.14
C LEU A 19 -26.62 5.70 23.68
N ALA A 20 -25.59 5.09 24.27
CA ALA A 20 -24.50 5.80 24.93
C ALA A 20 -23.15 5.15 24.62
N PRO A 21 -22.04 5.89 24.75
CA PRO A 21 -20.70 5.32 24.70
C PRO A 21 -20.56 4.17 25.70
N GLY A 22 -20.04 3.02 25.23
CA GLY A 22 -19.91 1.79 25.99
C GLY A 22 -21.00 0.75 25.70
N ASP A 23 -22.14 1.13 25.13
CA ASP A 23 -23.14 0.18 24.65
C ASP A 23 -22.62 -0.66 23.47
N GLU A 24 -23.20 -1.82 23.26
CA GLU A 24 -22.80 -2.76 22.20
C GLU A 24 -23.98 -3.03 21.26
N LEU A 25 -23.81 -2.69 19.98
CA LEU A 25 -24.77 -3.05 18.93
C LEU A 25 -24.58 -4.52 18.58
N LEU A 26 -25.69 -5.31 18.64
CA LEU A 26 -25.68 -6.76 18.44
C LEU A 26 -26.15 -7.15 17.05
N SER A 27 -27.31 -6.64 16.61
CA SER A 27 -27.86 -6.92 15.29
C SER A 27 -28.80 -5.83 14.81
N VAL A 28 -28.95 -5.78 13.48
CA VAL A 28 -29.98 -5.01 12.77
C VAL A 28 -30.75 -5.96 11.86
N ASP A 29 -32.10 -6.01 11.98
CA ASP A 29 -32.97 -6.95 11.24
C ASP A 29 -32.47 -8.40 11.31
N ASP A 30 -32.10 -8.86 12.52
CA ASP A 30 -31.50 -10.18 12.80
C ASP A 30 -30.14 -10.44 12.13
N ASN A 31 -29.57 -9.48 11.39
CA ASN A 31 -28.21 -9.59 10.87
C ASN A 31 -27.23 -9.17 11.98
N GLU A 32 -26.30 -10.04 12.33
CA GLU A 32 -25.23 -9.71 13.27
C GLU A 32 -24.33 -8.60 12.72
N LEU A 33 -23.89 -7.70 13.60
CA LEU A 33 -22.94 -6.64 13.25
C LEU A 33 -21.53 -7.09 13.60
N ASN A 34 -20.69 -7.34 12.59
CA ASN A 34 -19.32 -7.83 12.75
C ASN A 34 -18.27 -6.71 12.57
N ASP A 35 -18.65 -5.65 11.87
CA ASP A 35 -17.80 -4.51 11.56
C ASP A 35 -18.62 -3.26 11.24
N THR A 36 -17.95 -2.15 10.99
CA THR A 36 -18.62 -0.89 10.66
C THR A 36 -19.30 -0.92 9.29
N LEU A 37 -18.89 -1.80 8.37
CA LEU A 37 -19.58 -1.96 7.09
C LEU A 37 -20.98 -2.57 7.27
N ASP A 38 -21.11 -3.58 8.14
CA ASP A 38 -22.42 -4.13 8.50
C ASP A 38 -23.31 -3.04 9.12
N TYR A 39 -22.74 -2.27 10.05
CA TYR A 39 -23.48 -1.18 10.69
C TYR A 39 -23.96 -0.16 9.66
N ASP A 40 -23.08 0.38 8.81
CA ASP A 40 -23.43 1.38 7.82
C ASP A 40 -24.50 0.84 6.83
N PHE A 41 -24.30 -0.40 6.36
CA PHE A 41 -25.20 -1.01 5.39
C PHE A 41 -26.60 -1.26 5.94
N TYR A 42 -26.70 -1.88 7.13
CA TYR A 42 -28.00 -2.26 7.68
C TYR A 42 -28.74 -1.09 8.33
N THR A 43 -28.02 -0.05 8.80
CA THR A 43 -28.67 1.17 9.33
C THR A 43 -29.00 2.19 8.24
N ASP A 44 -28.53 2.07 6.99
CA ASP A 44 -28.95 2.92 5.87
C ASP A 44 -30.31 2.50 5.29
N SER A 45 -31.29 2.33 6.17
CA SER A 45 -32.67 2.00 5.83
C SER A 45 -33.64 2.99 6.46
N SER A 46 -34.82 3.15 5.86
CA SER A 46 -35.91 3.98 6.42
C SER A 46 -36.59 3.35 7.62
N SER A 47 -36.43 2.02 7.80
CA SER A 47 -36.93 1.30 8.98
C SER A 47 -36.09 0.06 9.20
N PHE A 48 -35.82 -0.26 10.47
CA PHE A 48 -35.11 -1.49 10.85
C PHE A 48 -35.33 -1.80 12.33
N HIS A 49 -35.17 -3.08 12.69
CA HIS A 49 -35.16 -3.55 14.06
C HIS A 49 -33.76 -3.59 14.62
N LEU A 50 -33.48 -2.78 15.65
CA LEU A 50 -32.16 -2.69 16.29
C LEU A 50 -32.15 -3.46 17.60
N LYS A 51 -31.13 -4.26 17.82
CA LYS A 51 -30.85 -4.95 19.08
C LYS A 51 -29.50 -4.54 19.63
N ALA A 52 -29.44 -4.06 20.86
CA ALA A 52 -28.21 -3.65 21.50
C ALA A 52 -28.16 -4.09 22.98
N ARG A 53 -26.96 -4.24 23.50
CA ARG A 53 -26.67 -4.42 24.92
C ARG A 53 -26.33 -3.06 25.51
N VAL A 54 -27.16 -2.60 26.41
CA VAL A 54 -27.01 -1.36 27.16
C VAL A 54 -26.75 -1.68 28.65
N ALA A 55 -26.48 -0.65 29.45
CA ALA A 55 -26.13 -0.82 30.87
C ALA A 55 -27.11 -1.72 31.66
N ASP A 56 -28.41 -1.64 31.35
CA ASP A 56 -29.48 -2.37 32.04
C ASP A 56 -29.82 -3.75 31.42
N GLY A 57 -29.11 -4.19 30.38
CA GLY A 57 -29.35 -5.45 29.69
C GLY A 57 -29.51 -5.29 28.17
N ILE A 58 -30.16 -6.28 27.54
CA ILE A 58 -30.45 -6.24 26.12
C ILE A 58 -31.77 -5.50 25.89
N ARG A 59 -31.73 -4.54 24.96
CA ARG A 59 -32.90 -3.80 24.48
C ARG A 59 -33.06 -3.94 22.98
N GLU A 60 -34.31 -3.78 22.53
CA GLU A 60 -34.70 -3.84 21.11
C GLU A 60 -35.57 -2.62 20.77
N TRP A 61 -35.40 -2.10 19.57
CA TRP A 61 -36.13 -0.92 19.08
C TRP A 61 -36.59 -1.17 17.65
N GLU A 62 -37.82 -0.78 17.34
CA GLU A 62 -38.31 -0.57 15.99
C GLU A 62 -37.93 0.88 15.60
N VAL A 63 -36.94 1.02 14.78
CA VAL A 63 -36.44 2.33 14.33
C VAL A 63 -37.17 2.74 13.06
N GLN A 64 -37.73 3.95 13.06
CA GLN A 64 -38.36 4.56 11.89
C GLN A 64 -37.63 5.85 11.57
N ARG A 65 -37.11 5.97 10.36
CA ARG A 65 -36.31 7.11 9.94
C ARG A 65 -36.96 7.82 8.76
N PRO A 66 -37.27 9.12 8.88
CA PRO A 66 -37.84 9.90 7.78
C PRO A 66 -36.85 10.17 6.65
N GLN A 67 -35.56 10.13 6.94
CA GLN A 67 -34.46 10.33 5.98
C GLN A 67 -33.36 9.31 6.19
N ARG A 68 -32.73 8.86 5.09
CA ARG A 68 -31.52 8.04 5.13
C ARG A 68 -30.32 8.94 5.47
N GLY A 69 -29.31 8.35 6.08
CA GLY A 69 -28.09 9.05 6.46
C GLY A 69 -27.39 8.36 7.64
N PRO A 70 -26.34 8.92 8.22
CA PRO A 70 -25.67 8.37 9.39
C PRO A 70 -26.65 8.18 10.54
N PHE A 71 -26.64 7.00 11.16
CA PHE A 71 -27.50 6.71 12.33
C PHE A 71 -26.96 7.38 13.60
N GLY A 72 -25.63 7.68 13.63
CA GLY A 72 -25.00 8.54 14.64
C GLY A 72 -24.22 7.79 15.73
N CYS A 73 -23.76 6.56 15.48
CA CYS A 73 -22.78 5.89 16.32
C CYS A 73 -21.37 5.97 15.71
N GLY A 74 -20.40 6.35 16.53
CA GLY A 74 -18.98 6.28 16.22
C GLY A 74 -18.28 5.14 16.96
N PHE A 75 -17.27 4.54 16.32
CA PHE A 75 -16.56 3.36 16.83
C PHE A 75 -15.06 3.61 16.92
N LYS A 76 -14.40 2.99 17.92
CA LYS A 76 -12.95 3.09 18.11
C LYS A 76 -12.18 2.29 17.07
N THR A 77 -12.76 1.19 16.60
CA THR A 77 -12.18 0.29 15.61
C THR A 77 -13.20 0.01 14.51
N TYR A 78 -12.72 -0.28 13.31
CA TYR A 78 -13.59 -0.68 12.20
C TYR A 78 -14.11 -2.12 12.33
N LEU A 79 -13.48 -2.95 13.17
CA LEU A 79 -13.79 -4.36 13.36
C LEU A 79 -14.39 -4.59 14.73
N GLY A 80 -15.44 -5.40 14.81
CA GLY A 80 -16.06 -5.85 16.06
C GLY A 80 -15.28 -6.96 16.77
N ASP A 81 -14.35 -7.61 16.08
CA ASP A 81 -13.51 -8.68 16.58
C ASP A 81 -12.02 -8.51 16.20
N ALA A 82 -11.21 -9.53 16.46
CA ALA A 82 -9.81 -9.56 16.07
C ALA A 82 -9.65 -9.69 14.55
N LYS A 83 -8.58 -9.10 14.01
CA LYS A 83 -8.19 -9.25 12.61
C LYS A 83 -7.92 -10.72 12.27
N HIS A 84 -8.37 -11.15 11.10
CA HIS A 84 -8.12 -12.49 10.60
C HIS A 84 -6.68 -12.63 10.12
N SER A 85 -5.90 -13.47 10.79
CA SER A 85 -4.52 -13.75 10.41
C SER A 85 -4.45 -14.74 9.24
N CYS A 86 -3.51 -14.52 8.33
CA CYS A 86 -3.27 -15.38 7.19
C CYS A 86 -2.83 -16.79 7.61
N SER A 87 -3.48 -17.81 7.08
CA SER A 87 -3.18 -19.23 7.33
C SER A 87 -2.19 -19.83 6.33
N ASN A 88 -1.69 -19.04 5.37
CA ASN A 88 -0.80 -19.51 4.31
C ASN A 88 0.68 -19.55 4.74
N HIS A 89 1.43 -20.41 4.07
CA HIS A 89 2.90 -20.50 4.14
C HIS A 89 3.49 -20.30 2.73
N CYS A 90 3.19 -19.15 2.12
CA CYS A 90 3.55 -18.86 0.74
C CYS A 90 5.06 -18.95 0.51
N MET A 91 5.48 -19.60 -0.58
CA MET A 91 6.90 -19.72 -0.94
C MET A 91 7.59 -18.36 -1.17
N PHE A 92 6.80 -17.30 -1.33
CA PHE A 92 7.24 -15.92 -1.57
C PHE A 92 6.88 -14.95 -0.42
N CYS A 93 6.35 -15.44 0.73
CA CYS A 93 5.91 -14.58 1.82
C CYS A 93 7.05 -13.70 2.31
N PHE A 94 6.85 -12.37 2.25
CA PHE A 94 7.86 -11.42 2.71
C PHE A 94 7.99 -11.42 4.23
N ILE A 95 6.87 -11.63 4.95
CA ILE A 95 6.85 -11.68 6.42
C ILE A 95 7.68 -12.85 6.96
N ASP A 96 7.64 -14.03 6.27
CA ASP A 96 8.41 -15.22 6.69
C ASP A 96 9.93 -15.05 6.52
N GLN A 97 10.38 -14.02 5.83
CA GLN A 97 11.79 -13.71 5.61
C GLN A 97 12.21 -12.38 6.24
N LEU A 98 11.44 -11.89 7.24
CA LEU A 98 11.87 -10.77 8.08
C LEU A 98 12.95 -11.23 9.09
N PRO A 99 13.91 -10.34 9.43
CA PRO A 99 14.87 -10.61 10.49
C PRO A 99 14.16 -10.91 11.82
N PRO A 100 14.66 -11.81 12.67
CA PRO A 100 14.10 -12.03 14.00
C PRO A 100 14.36 -10.82 14.91
N GLY A 101 13.44 -10.56 15.85
CA GLY A 101 13.62 -9.54 16.89
C GLY A 101 13.17 -8.14 16.47
N MET A 102 12.48 -7.97 15.36
CA MET A 102 11.77 -6.74 15.02
C MET A 102 10.49 -6.62 15.86
N ARG A 103 9.86 -5.42 15.86
CA ARG A 103 8.59 -5.22 16.58
C ARG A 103 7.50 -6.18 16.12
N GLU A 104 6.67 -6.64 17.05
CA GLU A 104 5.69 -7.71 16.84
C GLU A 104 4.69 -7.40 15.71
N SER A 105 4.30 -6.13 15.56
CA SER A 105 3.36 -5.71 14.51
C SER A 105 3.83 -5.99 13.07
N LEU A 106 5.14 -6.11 12.82
CA LEU A 106 5.69 -6.43 11.51
C LEU A 106 5.54 -7.91 11.13
N TYR A 107 5.31 -8.78 12.11
CA TYR A 107 5.13 -10.22 11.85
C TYR A 107 3.66 -10.62 11.66
N PHE A 108 2.74 -9.67 11.78
CA PHE A 108 1.34 -9.93 11.51
C PHE A 108 1.12 -10.18 10.01
N LYS A 109 0.55 -11.35 9.68
CA LYS A 109 0.17 -11.70 8.32
C LYS A 109 -1.31 -11.43 8.13
N ASP A 110 -1.63 -10.44 7.32
CA ASP A 110 -3.01 -10.10 7.02
C ASP A 110 -3.59 -10.96 5.89
N ASP A 111 -4.81 -11.44 6.07
CA ASP A 111 -5.68 -12.06 5.04
C ASP A 111 -7.15 -11.87 5.43
N ASP A 112 -7.48 -10.67 5.91
CA ASP A 112 -8.81 -10.26 6.36
C ASP A 112 -9.53 -9.52 5.23
N GLU A 113 -10.63 -10.06 4.74
CA GLU A 113 -11.38 -9.51 3.61
C GLU A 113 -11.92 -8.10 3.89
N ARG A 114 -12.22 -7.80 5.16
CA ARG A 114 -12.71 -6.46 5.57
C ARG A 114 -11.64 -5.39 5.38
N LEU A 115 -10.38 -5.75 5.62
CA LEU A 115 -9.25 -4.83 5.41
C LEU A 115 -8.92 -4.62 3.94
N SER A 116 -9.34 -5.54 3.05
CA SER A 116 -9.23 -5.34 1.61
C SER A 116 -10.06 -4.13 1.17
N PHE A 117 -11.29 -4.03 1.63
CA PHE A 117 -12.17 -2.92 1.30
C PHE A 117 -11.80 -1.63 2.06
N LEU A 118 -11.54 -1.73 3.38
CA LEU A 118 -11.29 -0.56 4.22
C LEU A 118 -9.95 0.13 3.95
N PHE A 119 -8.92 -0.65 3.59
CA PHE A 119 -7.53 -0.17 3.48
C PHE A 119 -6.82 -0.56 2.19
N GLY A 120 -7.50 -1.23 1.27
CA GLY A 120 -6.90 -1.65 0.00
C GLY A 120 -5.98 -2.87 0.11
N ASN A 121 -6.00 -3.61 1.22
CA ASN A 121 -5.16 -4.79 1.41
C ASN A 121 -5.50 -5.91 0.43
N TYR A 122 -4.48 -6.62 -0.05
CA TYR A 122 -4.64 -7.76 -0.95
C TYR A 122 -4.82 -9.05 -0.17
N ILE A 123 -5.92 -9.78 -0.42
CA ILE A 123 -6.26 -11.04 0.24
C ILE A 123 -6.09 -12.24 -0.67
N THR A 124 -5.82 -13.41 -0.10
CA THR A 124 -5.73 -14.67 -0.85
C THR A 124 -7.05 -15.40 -0.99
N MET A 125 -8.07 -14.98 -0.28
CA MET A 125 -9.38 -15.63 -0.10
C MET A 125 -9.30 -17.00 0.63
N THR A 126 -8.12 -17.48 1.05
CA THR A 126 -8.01 -18.83 1.65
C THR A 126 -8.67 -18.96 3.02
N ASN A 127 -8.89 -17.84 3.70
CA ASN A 127 -9.63 -17.80 4.96
C ASN A 127 -11.16 -17.75 4.74
N MET A 128 -11.62 -17.33 3.55
CA MET A 128 -13.02 -17.06 3.26
C MET A 128 -13.85 -18.32 3.04
N GLN A 129 -15.13 -18.22 3.34
CA GLN A 129 -16.17 -19.23 3.11
C GLN A 129 -17.30 -18.67 2.24
N ASP A 130 -18.26 -19.50 1.86
CA ASP A 130 -19.35 -19.10 0.96
C ASP A 130 -20.19 -17.94 1.49
N HIS A 131 -20.43 -17.89 2.82
CA HIS A 131 -21.25 -16.83 3.42
C HIS A 131 -20.59 -15.45 3.39
N GLU A 132 -19.26 -15.37 3.45
CA GLU A 132 -18.52 -14.09 3.34
C GLU A 132 -18.56 -13.59 1.89
N ILE A 133 -18.50 -14.49 0.92
CA ILE A 133 -18.69 -14.12 -0.50
C ILE A 133 -20.14 -13.64 -0.72
N ASP A 134 -21.15 -14.32 -0.15
CA ASP A 134 -22.55 -13.88 -0.22
C ASP A 134 -22.74 -12.50 0.41
N ARG A 135 -22.08 -12.23 1.54
CA ARG A 135 -22.08 -10.92 2.20
C ARG A 135 -21.52 -9.83 1.29
N ILE A 136 -20.33 -10.04 0.71
CA ILE A 136 -19.68 -9.10 -0.19
C ILE A 136 -20.59 -8.75 -1.37
N ILE A 137 -21.22 -9.77 -1.99
CA ILE A 137 -22.12 -9.57 -3.11
C ILE A 137 -23.39 -8.82 -2.67
N LYS A 138 -24.02 -9.25 -1.56
CA LYS A 138 -25.25 -8.62 -1.02
C LYS A 138 -25.06 -7.15 -0.70
N MET A 139 -23.91 -6.81 -0.11
CA MET A 139 -23.60 -5.45 0.32
C MET A 139 -22.92 -4.60 -0.78
N HIS A 140 -22.66 -5.18 -1.95
CA HIS A 140 -21.90 -4.55 -3.04
C HIS A 140 -20.56 -3.96 -2.57
N ILE A 141 -19.81 -4.70 -1.74
CA ILE A 141 -18.49 -4.32 -1.25
C ILE A 141 -17.49 -4.41 -2.43
N SER A 142 -17.20 -3.28 -3.04
CA SER A 142 -16.46 -3.19 -4.31
C SER A 142 -15.62 -1.91 -4.37
N PRO A 143 -14.38 -1.92 -4.90
CA PRO A 143 -13.65 -3.11 -5.38
C PRO A 143 -13.08 -3.98 -4.25
N ILE A 144 -12.74 -5.24 -4.57
CA ILE A 144 -11.96 -6.12 -3.70
C ILE A 144 -10.59 -6.42 -4.32
N ASN A 145 -9.53 -6.42 -3.51
CA ASN A 145 -8.17 -6.64 -3.94
C ASN A 145 -7.74 -8.08 -3.65
N ILE A 146 -7.39 -8.84 -4.71
CA ILE A 146 -7.14 -10.27 -4.60
C ILE A 146 -5.71 -10.62 -5.05
N SER A 147 -4.97 -11.28 -4.16
CA SER A 147 -3.69 -11.93 -4.44
C SER A 147 -3.94 -13.26 -5.17
N VAL A 148 -3.95 -13.23 -6.50
CA VAL A 148 -4.25 -14.39 -7.36
C VAL A 148 -3.03 -15.28 -7.55
N HIS A 149 -1.90 -14.70 -7.96
CA HIS A 149 -0.60 -15.28 -8.30
C HIS A 149 -0.63 -16.26 -9.48
N THR A 150 -1.61 -17.12 -9.58
CA THR A 150 -1.90 -18.03 -10.71
C THR A 150 -3.34 -18.52 -10.66
N THR A 151 -3.94 -18.77 -11.82
CA THR A 151 -5.27 -19.40 -11.96
C THR A 151 -5.19 -20.93 -12.00
N ASN A 152 -3.98 -21.50 -12.04
CA ASN A 152 -3.75 -22.95 -11.94
C ASN A 152 -3.99 -23.43 -10.49
N PRO A 153 -5.03 -24.23 -10.21
CA PRO A 153 -5.37 -24.61 -8.83
C PRO A 153 -4.24 -25.42 -8.15
N GLN A 154 -3.62 -26.33 -8.87
CA GLN A 154 -2.56 -27.18 -8.32
C GLN A 154 -1.28 -26.37 -8.02
N LEU A 155 -0.93 -25.46 -8.93
CA LEU A 155 0.20 -24.57 -8.72
C LEU A 155 -0.07 -23.62 -7.55
N ARG A 156 -1.27 -23.06 -7.47
CA ARG A 156 -1.65 -22.13 -6.38
C ARG A 156 -1.57 -22.82 -5.00
N VAL A 157 -2.06 -24.06 -4.88
CA VAL A 157 -1.88 -24.87 -3.65
C VAL A 157 -0.41 -24.98 -3.27
N ARG A 158 0.48 -25.25 -4.24
CA ARG A 158 1.92 -25.33 -4.00
C ARG A 158 2.53 -23.98 -3.61
N MET A 159 2.14 -22.90 -4.29
CA MET A 159 2.66 -21.55 -4.04
C MET A 159 2.27 -21.02 -2.66
N LEU A 160 1.02 -21.22 -2.25
CA LEU A 160 0.50 -20.78 -0.95
C LEU A 160 0.77 -21.76 0.19
N ALA A 161 1.23 -22.98 -0.13
CA ALA A 161 1.34 -24.11 0.80
C ALA A 161 0.05 -24.33 1.61
N ASN A 162 -1.09 -24.15 0.96
CA ASN A 162 -2.42 -24.24 1.54
C ASN A 162 -3.36 -25.01 0.59
N LYS A 163 -3.97 -26.09 1.07
CA LYS A 163 -4.88 -26.94 0.27
C LYS A 163 -6.07 -26.16 -0.29
N ARG A 164 -6.58 -25.17 0.45
CA ARG A 164 -7.68 -24.31 0.00
C ARG A 164 -7.30 -23.36 -1.13
N GLY A 165 -5.99 -23.11 -1.35
CA GLY A 165 -5.49 -22.17 -2.37
C GLY A 165 -6.05 -22.41 -3.77
N GLY A 166 -6.23 -23.67 -4.17
CA GLY A 166 -6.84 -24.02 -5.46
C GLY A 166 -8.38 -23.95 -5.45
N GLU A 167 -9.00 -24.37 -4.34
CA GLU A 167 -10.45 -24.42 -4.21
C GLU A 167 -11.10 -23.03 -4.28
N VAL A 168 -10.53 -22.06 -3.59
CA VAL A 168 -11.08 -20.69 -3.48
C VAL A 168 -11.03 -19.89 -4.78
N LEU A 169 -10.31 -20.35 -5.81
CA LEU A 169 -10.36 -19.75 -7.14
C LEU A 169 -11.79 -19.71 -7.72
N LYS A 170 -12.68 -20.61 -7.30
CA LYS A 170 -14.10 -20.59 -7.68
C LYS A 170 -14.82 -19.30 -7.25
N TYR A 171 -14.30 -18.58 -6.26
CA TYR A 171 -14.90 -17.33 -5.78
C TYR A 171 -14.70 -16.17 -6.73
N LEU A 172 -13.64 -16.20 -7.52
CA LEU A 172 -13.33 -15.11 -8.46
C LEU A 172 -14.47 -14.88 -9.48
N PRO A 173 -14.88 -15.89 -10.30
CA PRO A 173 -16.01 -15.73 -11.20
C PRO A 173 -17.32 -15.41 -10.43
N ARG A 174 -17.53 -15.98 -9.26
CA ARG A 174 -18.73 -15.71 -8.47
C ARG A 174 -18.84 -14.24 -8.01
N LEU A 175 -17.73 -13.61 -7.59
CA LEU A 175 -17.67 -12.19 -7.26
C LEU A 175 -17.98 -11.33 -8.51
N VAL A 176 -17.37 -11.67 -9.64
CA VAL A 176 -17.55 -10.97 -10.92
C VAL A 176 -19.01 -11.09 -11.41
N GLU A 177 -19.61 -12.28 -11.37
CA GLU A 177 -21.02 -12.51 -11.69
C GLU A 177 -21.98 -11.77 -10.73
N GLY A 178 -21.56 -11.59 -9.47
CA GLY A 178 -22.24 -10.78 -8.46
C GLY A 178 -22.07 -9.27 -8.62
N GLY A 179 -21.38 -8.81 -9.67
CA GLY A 179 -21.16 -7.38 -9.96
C GLY A 179 -20.06 -6.72 -9.12
N ILE A 180 -19.18 -7.49 -8.52
CA ILE A 180 -18.06 -6.98 -7.70
C ILE A 180 -16.83 -6.75 -8.57
N ALA A 181 -16.31 -5.53 -8.57
CA ALA A 181 -15.06 -5.19 -9.21
C ALA A 181 -13.86 -5.80 -8.47
N VAL A 182 -12.88 -6.30 -9.21
CA VAL A 182 -11.71 -6.99 -8.66
C VAL A 182 -10.42 -6.38 -9.17
N ASN A 183 -9.50 -6.09 -8.27
CA ASN A 183 -8.11 -5.79 -8.57
C ASN A 183 -7.25 -7.01 -8.25
N CYS A 184 -6.41 -7.43 -9.19
CA CYS A 184 -5.59 -8.62 -9.06
C CYS A 184 -4.12 -8.30 -8.87
N GLN A 185 -3.47 -9.00 -7.95
CA GLN A 185 -2.02 -8.97 -7.78
C GLN A 185 -1.42 -10.34 -8.10
N LEU A 186 -0.33 -10.34 -8.86
CA LEU A 186 0.47 -11.51 -9.20
C LEU A 186 1.89 -11.32 -8.64
N VAL A 187 2.24 -12.00 -7.57
CA VAL A 187 3.65 -12.09 -7.12
C VAL A 187 4.33 -13.17 -7.96
N LEU A 188 5.27 -12.77 -8.81
CA LEU A 188 5.96 -13.68 -9.71
C LEU A 188 7.23 -14.26 -9.08
N CYS A 189 7.33 -15.59 -9.14
CA CYS A 189 8.47 -16.37 -8.69
C CYS A 189 9.13 -16.99 -9.92
N ARG A 190 10.38 -16.63 -10.19
CA ARG A 190 11.13 -17.08 -11.38
C ARG A 190 11.14 -18.60 -11.53
N GLY A 191 10.69 -19.07 -12.69
CA GLY A 191 10.60 -20.50 -13.01
C GLY A 191 9.45 -21.23 -12.31
N VAL A 192 8.48 -20.51 -11.74
CA VAL A 192 7.32 -21.09 -11.03
C VAL A 192 6.02 -20.69 -11.68
N ASN A 193 5.70 -19.40 -11.73
CA ASN A 193 4.45 -18.83 -12.27
C ASN A 193 4.70 -17.73 -13.29
N ASP A 194 5.86 -17.66 -13.89
CA ASP A 194 6.22 -16.83 -15.05
C ASP A 194 6.04 -17.58 -16.37
N GLY A 195 6.47 -16.98 -17.48
CA GLY A 195 6.41 -17.60 -18.81
C GLY A 195 5.01 -18.03 -19.22
N ASP A 196 4.85 -19.30 -19.63
CA ASP A 196 3.57 -19.84 -20.09
C ASP A 196 2.49 -19.86 -19.01
N GLU A 197 2.87 -20.02 -17.74
CA GLU A 197 1.93 -19.96 -16.62
C GLU A 197 1.39 -18.54 -16.40
N LEU A 198 2.24 -17.53 -16.57
CA LEU A 198 1.80 -16.14 -16.57
C LEU A 198 0.84 -15.86 -17.72
N ARG A 199 1.16 -16.27 -18.94
CA ARG A 199 0.28 -16.13 -20.12
C ARG A 199 -1.09 -16.77 -19.89
N ARG A 200 -1.12 -17.98 -19.34
CA ARG A 200 -2.35 -18.67 -18.97
C ARG A 200 -3.16 -17.86 -17.95
N THR A 201 -2.51 -17.43 -16.87
CA THR A 201 -3.17 -16.68 -15.80
C THR A 201 -3.78 -15.37 -16.33
N LEU A 202 -3.04 -14.64 -17.16
CA LEU A 202 -3.54 -13.40 -17.78
C LEU A 202 -4.72 -13.67 -18.71
N ALA A 203 -4.67 -14.73 -19.53
CA ALA A 203 -5.77 -15.12 -20.40
C ALA A 203 -7.05 -15.43 -19.60
N ASP A 204 -6.93 -16.25 -18.55
CA ASP A 204 -8.05 -16.62 -17.68
C ASP A 204 -8.68 -15.38 -16.99
N LEU A 205 -7.85 -14.45 -16.50
CA LEU A 205 -8.33 -13.23 -15.86
C LEU A 205 -8.99 -12.25 -16.83
N LEU A 206 -8.52 -12.18 -18.07
CA LEU A 206 -9.13 -11.33 -19.11
C LEU A 206 -10.55 -11.75 -19.47
N GLU A 207 -10.89 -13.04 -19.38
CA GLU A 207 -12.27 -13.52 -19.59
C GLU A 207 -13.26 -12.96 -18.55
N LEU A 208 -12.75 -12.44 -17.42
CA LEU A 208 -13.57 -11.84 -16.37
C LEU A 208 -13.72 -10.31 -16.52
N THR A 209 -13.16 -9.72 -17.57
CA THR A 209 -13.33 -8.29 -17.88
C THR A 209 -14.78 -8.01 -18.31
N PRO A 210 -15.43 -6.89 -17.88
CA PRO A 210 -14.83 -5.68 -17.30
C PRO A 210 -14.74 -5.66 -15.76
N MET A 211 -15.20 -6.68 -15.04
CA MET A 211 -15.22 -6.66 -13.59
C MET A 211 -13.81 -6.85 -12.98
N VAL A 212 -12.89 -7.56 -13.66
CA VAL A 212 -11.47 -7.44 -13.35
C VAL A 212 -11.00 -6.10 -13.93
N GLN A 213 -10.77 -5.13 -13.04
CA GLN A 213 -10.47 -3.74 -13.39
C GLN A 213 -8.98 -3.46 -13.53
N SER A 214 -8.14 -4.21 -12.80
CA SER A 214 -6.69 -4.06 -12.89
C SER A 214 -5.95 -5.33 -12.46
N ILE A 215 -4.79 -5.56 -13.09
CA ILE A 215 -3.90 -6.70 -12.80
C ILE A 215 -2.47 -6.15 -12.72
N ALA A 216 -1.85 -6.24 -11.54
CA ALA A 216 -0.45 -5.90 -11.34
C ALA A 216 0.40 -7.15 -11.15
N ALA A 217 1.55 -7.21 -11.82
CA ALA A 217 2.57 -8.20 -11.53
C ALA A 217 3.78 -7.55 -10.84
N VAL A 218 4.19 -8.13 -9.71
CA VAL A 218 5.35 -7.70 -8.93
C VAL A 218 6.35 -8.85 -8.79
N PRO A 219 7.67 -8.60 -8.79
CA PRO A 219 8.64 -9.67 -8.53
C PRO A 219 8.61 -10.09 -7.07
N CYS A 220 8.86 -11.37 -6.81
CA CYS A 220 9.05 -11.86 -5.45
C CYS A 220 10.22 -11.13 -4.77
N GLY A 221 9.96 -10.46 -3.65
CA GLY A 221 11.00 -9.89 -2.79
C GLY A 221 11.84 -10.98 -2.15
N ILE A 222 13.17 -10.83 -2.19
CA ILE A 222 14.13 -11.81 -1.68
C ILE A 222 15.07 -11.14 -0.68
N THR A 223 15.05 -11.61 0.59
CA THR A 223 15.96 -11.16 1.64
C THR A 223 17.01 -12.21 1.95
N ASP A 224 18.03 -11.84 2.73
CA ASP A 224 19.06 -12.78 3.20
C ASP A 224 18.56 -13.71 4.32
N TYR A 225 17.35 -13.50 4.83
CA TYR A 225 16.74 -14.27 5.93
C TYR A 225 15.86 -15.43 5.44
N ARG A 226 16.16 -15.99 4.27
CA ARG A 226 15.40 -17.11 3.66
C ARG A 226 15.86 -18.50 4.08
N LYS A 227 16.51 -18.63 5.22
CA LYS A 227 16.95 -19.94 5.72
C LYS A 227 15.74 -20.87 5.92
N ASN A 228 15.81 -22.06 5.32
CA ASN A 228 14.74 -23.08 5.33
C ASN A 228 13.45 -22.72 4.59
N LEU A 229 13.40 -21.60 3.85
CA LEU A 229 12.31 -21.29 2.95
C LEU A 229 12.57 -21.83 1.54
N TYR A 230 11.51 -21.87 0.71
CA TYR A 230 11.62 -22.28 -0.69
C TYR A 230 12.72 -21.46 -1.40
N PRO A 231 13.67 -22.10 -2.09
CA PRO A 231 14.76 -21.38 -2.75
C PRO A 231 14.20 -20.55 -3.93
N GLN A 232 14.26 -19.24 -3.79
CA GLN A 232 13.88 -18.31 -4.84
C GLN A 232 15.10 -17.90 -5.65
N VAL A 233 14.92 -17.78 -6.96
CA VAL A 233 15.94 -17.25 -7.87
C VAL A 233 15.56 -15.81 -8.23
N PRO A 234 16.43 -14.82 -8.01
CA PRO A 234 16.13 -13.45 -8.38
C PRO A 234 15.99 -13.30 -9.91
N TYR A 235 15.14 -12.39 -10.33
CA TYR A 235 15.07 -12.00 -11.73
C TYR A 235 16.29 -11.16 -12.10
N ASP A 236 16.85 -11.45 -13.26
CA ASP A 236 17.89 -10.65 -13.93
C ASP A 236 17.29 -9.76 -15.03
N ALA A 237 18.13 -8.98 -15.71
CA ALA A 237 17.66 -8.04 -16.73
C ALA A 237 16.91 -8.74 -17.88
N LYS A 238 17.39 -9.91 -18.33
CA LYS A 238 16.76 -10.66 -19.42
C LYS A 238 15.40 -11.21 -19.01
N THR A 239 15.32 -11.89 -17.89
CA THR A 239 14.07 -12.51 -17.41
C THR A 239 13.05 -11.49 -16.95
N SER A 240 13.48 -10.31 -16.47
CA SER A 240 12.58 -9.17 -16.22
C SER A 240 12.02 -8.61 -17.52
N ALA A 241 12.83 -8.51 -18.58
CA ALA A 241 12.36 -8.06 -19.89
C ALA A 241 11.32 -9.02 -20.49
N GLU A 242 11.50 -10.33 -20.32
CA GLU A 242 10.53 -11.35 -20.77
C GLU A 242 9.16 -11.19 -20.04
N VAL A 243 9.15 -10.87 -18.75
CA VAL A 243 7.91 -10.57 -18.02
C VAL A 243 7.25 -9.31 -18.55
N ILE A 244 8.01 -8.23 -18.78
CA ILE A 244 7.48 -6.98 -19.35
C ILE A 244 6.82 -7.27 -20.70
N ASP A 245 7.52 -8.00 -21.59
CA ASP A 245 7.01 -8.30 -22.94
C ASP A 245 5.67 -9.04 -22.89
N ILE A 246 5.52 -10.03 -21.98
CA ILE A 246 4.26 -10.75 -21.79
C ILE A 246 3.16 -9.82 -21.28
N MET A 247 3.46 -9.03 -20.22
CA MET A 247 2.48 -8.15 -19.60
C MET A 247 2.01 -7.04 -20.55
N GLU A 248 2.93 -6.47 -21.33
CA GLU A 248 2.61 -5.44 -22.33
C GLU A 248 1.79 -6.01 -23.49
N GLU A 249 2.14 -7.20 -24.00
CA GLU A 249 1.37 -7.91 -25.05
C GLU A 249 -0.10 -8.07 -24.64
N PHE A 250 -0.35 -8.60 -23.44
CA PHE A 250 -1.71 -8.78 -22.91
C PHE A 250 -2.40 -7.46 -22.58
N GLY A 251 -1.67 -6.47 -22.09
CA GLY A 251 -2.19 -5.13 -21.81
C GLY A 251 -2.63 -4.42 -23.09
N ASP A 252 -1.85 -4.52 -24.18
CA ASP A 252 -2.18 -3.97 -25.48
C ASP A 252 -3.39 -4.67 -26.12
N GLU A 253 -3.46 -6.00 -25.97
CA GLU A 253 -4.61 -6.79 -26.40
C GLU A 253 -5.88 -6.37 -25.67
N CYS A 254 -5.80 -6.21 -24.32
CA CYS A 254 -6.92 -5.75 -23.51
C CYS A 254 -7.38 -4.36 -23.96
N LYS A 255 -6.46 -3.43 -24.17
CA LYS A 255 -6.78 -2.08 -24.65
C LYS A 255 -7.47 -2.09 -26.01
N ARG A 256 -7.03 -2.97 -26.93
CA ARG A 256 -7.68 -3.12 -28.24
C ARG A 256 -9.10 -3.69 -28.15
N ARG A 257 -9.34 -4.67 -27.24
CA ARG A 257 -10.65 -5.34 -27.11
C ARG A 257 -11.64 -4.53 -26.28
N HIS A 258 -11.18 -3.92 -25.20
CA HIS A 258 -12.03 -3.32 -24.17
C HIS A 258 -11.88 -1.80 -24.03
N GLY A 259 -10.95 -1.18 -24.79
CA GLY A 259 -10.73 0.28 -24.75
C GLY A 259 -9.89 0.78 -23.59
N LYS A 260 -9.58 -0.06 -22.59
CA LYS A 260 -8.77 0.27 -21.42
C LYS A 260 -7.66 -0.77 -21.24
N ARG A 261 -6.48 -0.31 -20.81
CA ARG A 261 -5.41 -1.18 -20.32
C ARG A 261 -5.70 -1.51 -18.86
N ILE A 262 -5.65 -2.77 -18.49
CA ILE A 262 -5.83 -3.20 -17.09
C ILE A 262 -4.66 -4.06 -16.57
N ILE A 263 -3.66 -4.34 -17.42
CA ILE A 263 -2.54 -5.23 -17.11
C ILE A 263 -1.26 -4.42 -17.11
N TYR A 264 -0.56 -4.45 -15.96
CA TYR A 264 0.60 -3.63 -15.71
C TYR A 264 1.72 -4.40 -15.01
N PRO A 265 2.96 -4.40 -15.57
CA PRO A 265 4.14 -4.74 -14.78
C PRO A 265 4.46 -3.59 -13.82
N SER A 266 4.93 -3.89 -12.60
CA SER A 266 5.40 -2.85 -11.67
C SER A 266 6.66 -2.16 -12.19
N ASP A 267 6.95 -0.96 -11.67
CA ASP A 267 8.12 -0.17 -12.04
C ASP A 267 9.43 -0.94 -11.82
N GLU A 268 9.47 -1.81 -10.82
CA GLU A 268 10.62 -2.65 -10.50
C GLU A 268 11.06 -3.53 -11.68
N TRP A 269 10.13 -4.02 -12.50
CA TRP A 269 10.46 -4.81 -13.69
C TRP A 269 11.28 -4.00 -14.69
N TYR A 270 10.85 -2.75 -14.97
CA TYR A 270 11.56 -1.87 -15.90
C TYR A 270 12.95 -1.53 -15.39
N LEU A 271 13.08 -1.24 -14.09
CA LEU A 271 14.38 -0.95 -13.47
C LEU A 271 15.33 -2.15 -13.56
N LYS A 272 14.83 -3.35 -13.24
CA LYS A 272 15.63 -4.59 -13.35
C LYS A 272 16.04 -4.92 -14.79
N ALA A 273 15.14 -4.68 -15.73
CA ALA A 273 15.41 -4.90 -17.16
C ALA A 273 16.31 -3.82 -17.79
N GLY A 274 16.56 -2.70 -17.09
CA GLY A 274 17.24 -1.54 -17.66
C GLY A 274 16.43 -0.85 -18.75
N ARG A 275 15.10 -0.99 -18.73
CA ARG A 275 14.17 -0.34 -19.67
C ARG A 275 13.65 0.99 -19.07
N PRO A 276 13.34 1.99 -19.92
CA PRO A 276 12.73 3.23 -19.43
C PRO A 276 11.34 2.96 -18.84
N ILE A 277 11.00 3.69 -17.78
CA ILE A 277 9.64 3.71 -17.21
C ILE A 277 8.68 4.30 -18.28
N PRO A 278 7.53 3.66 -18.56
CA PRO A 278 6.57 4.16 -19.53
C PRO A 278 6.08 5.59 -19.25
N ALA A 279 5.56 6.25 -20.28
CA ALA A 279 4.92 7.57 -20.13
C ALA A 279 3.58 7.46 -19.37
N ALA A 280 3.10 8.58 -18.80
CA ALA A 280 1.86 8.65 -18.01
C ALA A 280 0.65 8.01 -18.72
N ALA A 281 0.50 8.25 -20.02
CA ALA A 281 -0.62 7.69 -20.81
C ALA A 281 -0.66 6.15 -20.85
N PHE A 282 0.43 5.46 -20.46
CA PHE A 282 0.45 4.01 -20.33
C PHE A 282 -0.34 3.53 -19.11
N TYR A 283 -0.31 4.30 -18.00
CA TYR A 283 -0.87 3.92 -16.71
C TYR A 283 -2.35 4.31 -16.52
N GLU A 284 -2.90 5.07 -17.47
CA GLU A 284 -4.29 5.55 -17.44
C GLU A 284 -4.65 6.22 -16.10
N ASP A 285 -5.46 5.58 -15.26
CA ASP A 285 -5.91 6.12 -13.96
C ASP A 285 -4.98 5.78 -12.78
N TYR A 286 -3.84 5.12 -13.01
CA TYR A 286 -2.90 4.69 -11.95
C TYR A 286 -3.51 3.77 -10.88
N ASP A 287 -4.40 2.86 -11.28
CA ASP A 287 -5.19 1.98 -10.40
C ASP A 287 -4.37 1.06 -9.47
N GLN A 288 -3.05 0.93 -9.71
CA GLN A 288 -2.17 -0.06 -9.03
C GLN A 288 -0.93 0.58 -8.37
N LEU A 289 -1.03 1.84 -7.94
CA LEU A 289 0.09 2.54 -7.26
C LEU A 289 0.62 1.76 -6.05
N GLU A 290 -0.27 1.16 -5.25
CA GLU A 290 0.08 0.35 -4.08
C GLU A 290 1.00 -0.84 -4.43
N ASN A 291 0.93 -1.34 -5.67
CA ASN A 291 1.80 -2.38 -6.20
C ASN A 291 3.04 -1.82 -6.93
N GLY A 292 3.33 -0.53 -6.79
CA GLY A 292 4.47 0.11 -7.44
C GLY A 292 4.34 0.20 -8.95
N VAL A 293 3.11 0.32 -9.46
CA VAL A 293 2.84 0.51 -10.90
C VAL A 293 2.68 1.99 -11.21
N GLY A 294 3.60 2.56 -11.97
CA GLY A 294 3.58 3.96 -12.37
C GLY A 294 3.95 4.96 -11.27
N MET A 295 4.32 4.49 -10.11
CA MET A 295 4.67 5.35 -8.96
C MET A 295 5.84 6.30 -9.29
N MET A 296 6.86 5.78 -9.97
CA MET A 296 8.02 6.59 -10.38
C MET A 296 7.65 7.63 -11.43
N ARG A 297 6.76 7.29 -12.37
CA ARG A 297 6.29 8.23 -13.39
C ARG A 297 5.44 9.33 -12.76
N LEU A 298 4.50 8.98 -11.91
CA LEU A 298 3.66 9.95 -11.21
C LEU A 298 4.50 10.92 -10.38
N PHE A 299 5.46 10.38 -9.61
CA PHE A 299 6.40 11.20 -8.84
C PHE A 299 7.16 12.21 -9.73
N GLU A 300 7.72 11.75 -10.85
CA GLU A 300 8.46 12.59 -11.79
C GLU A 300 7.58 13.71 -12.35
N GLU A 301 6.38 13.39 -12.81
CA GLU A 301 5.46 14.38 -13.39
C GLU A 301 4.99 15.42 -12.37
N GLU A 302 4.62 14.98 -11.16
CA GLU A 302 4.23 15.91 -10.09
C GLU A 302 5.39 16.80 -9.66
N PHE A 303 6.61 16.24 -9.57
CA PHE A 303 7.80 17.00 -9.20
C PHE A 303 8.11 18.09 -10.23
N LEU A 304 8.15 17.74 -11.50
CA LEU A 304 8.42 18.69 -12.58
C LEU A 304 7.31 19.73 -12.70
N ALA A 305 6.05 19.33 -12.61
CA ALA A 305 4.92 20.25 -12.64
C ALA A 305 4.94 21.27 -11.49
N GLU A 306 5.48 20.90 -10.33
CA GLU A 306 5.67 21.85 -9.23
C GLU A 306 6.83 22.81 -9.51
N LEU A 307 7.95 22.33 -10.10
CA LEU A 307 9.07 23.19 -10.45
C LEU A 307 8.72 24.24 -11.52
N ASP A 308 7.79 23.92 -12.43
CA ASP A 308 7.32 24.85 -13.47
C ASP A 308 6.50 26.01 -12.92
N LYS A 309 6.05 25.94 -11.67
CA LYS A 309 5.35 27.04 -11.00
C LYS A 309 6.34 28.10 -10.54
N PRO A 310 5.94 29.38 -10.50
CA PRO A 310 6.85 30.43 -10.03
C PRO A 310 7.05 30.36 -8.51
N HIS A 311 8.30 30.12 -8.09
CA HIS A 311 8.69 30.12 -6.68
C HIS A 311 9.68 31.23 -6.39
N ARG A 312 9.52 31.91 -5.25
CA ARG A 312 10.48 32.88 -4.73
C ARG A 312 11.39 32.20 -3.72
N ILE A 313 12.65 32.04 -4.08
CA ILE A 313 13.67 31.43 -3.22
C ILE A 313 14.51 32.54 -2.61
N TYR A 314 14.70 32.50 -1.30
CA TYR A 314 15.52 33.44 -0.55
C TYR A 314 16.76 32.74 0.01
N GLY A 315 17.94 33.26 -0.34
CA GLY A 315 19.21 32.70 0.10
C GLY A 315 19.60 31.41 -0.59
N THR A 316 20.78 30.90 -0.24
CA THR A 316 21.28 29.59 -0.70
C THR A 316 20.82 28.49 0.24
N LYS A 317 20.49 27.33 -0.31
CA LYS A 317 20.07 26.14 0.41
C LYS A 317 20.93 24.98 -0.01
N GLU A 318 21.35 24.18 0.96
CA GLU A 318 22.13 22.98 0.72
C GLU A 318 21.68 21.91 1.72
N LEU A 319 21.38 20.70 1.23
CA LEU A 319 20.96 19.58 2.06
C LEU A 319 21.39 18.25 1.45
N ASP A 320 21.53 17.25 2.31
CA ASP A 320 21.70 15.86 1.90
C ASP A 320 20.33 15.16 1.86
N VAL A 321 20.13 14.22 0.91
CA VAL A 321 18.92 13.40 0.81
C VAL A 321 19.33 11.94 0.62
N VAL A 322 18.64 11.01 1.28
CA VAL A 322 18.88 9.57 1.14
C VAL A 322 17.78 8.93 0.31
N THR A 323 18.14 7.90 -0.46
CA THR A 323 17.18 7.09 -1.23
C THR A 323 17.71 5.67 -1.43
N GLY A 324 16.84 4.72 -1.75
CA GLY A 324 17.23 3.36 -2.10
C GLY A 324 17.83 3.25 -3.50
N THR A 325 18.53 2.15 -3.77
CA THR A 325 19.26 1.94 -5.04
C THR A 325 18.36 1.97 -6.27
N MET A 326 17.11 1.54 -6.17
CA MET A 326 16.16 1.52 -7.31
C MET A 326 15.69 2.92 -7.69
N ALA A 327 15.39 3.77 -6.72
CA ALA A 327 14.91 5.12 -6.98
C ALA A 327 16.04 6.13 -7.25
N ALA A 328 17.29 5.82 -6.87
CA ALA A 328 18.42 6.74 -6.94
C ALA A 328 18.62 7.40 -8.32
N PRO A 329 18.52 6.70 -9.46
CA PRO A 329 18.67 7.34 -10.78
C PRO A 329 17.60 8.40 -11.05
N LEU A 330 16.34 8.14 -10.65
CA LEU A 330 15.26 9.13 -10.78
C LEU A 330 15.48 10.32 -9.85
N ILE A 331 15.71 10.06 -8.57
CA ILE A 331 15.89 11.12 -7.56
C ILE A 331 17.07 12.01 -7.92
N THR A 332 18.20 11.42 -8.34
CA THR A 332 19.36 12.21 -8.79
C THR A 332 18.99 13.14 -9.94
N ARG A 333 18.32 12.63 -10.96
CA ARG A 333 17.86 13.44 -12.11
C ARG A 333 16.90 14.56 -11.68
N MET A 334 15.99 14.28 -10.73
CA MET A 334 15.07 15.32 -10.22
C MET A 334 15.79 16.40 -9.43
N MET A 335 16.82 16.04 -8.65
CA MET A 335 17.63 17.02 -7.91
C MET A 335 18.53 17.84 -8.84
N GLU A 336 19.04 17.25 -9.91
CA GLU A 336 19.77 17.99 -10.97
C GLU A 336 18.83 18.98 -11.68
N GLU A 337 17.60 18.58 -11.99
CA GLU A 337 16.61 19.47 -12.61
C GLU A 337 16.18 20.59 -11.66
N LEU A 338 16.00 20.30 -10.38
CA LEU A 338 15.77 21.32 -9.34
C LEU A 338 16.92 22.34 -9.31
N HIS A 339 18.18 21.88 -9.28
CA HIS A 339 19.34 22.76 -9.29
C HIS A 339 19.45 23.58 -10.57
N ARG A 340 19.13 22.99 -11.73
CA ARG A 340 19.12 23.67 -13.02
C ARG A 340 18.15 24.86 -13.05
N GLN A 341 16.94 24.69 -12.49
CA GLN A 341 15.93 25.75 -12.43
C GLN A 341 16.17 26.73 -11.27
N TYR A 342 16.68 26.23 -10.15
CA TYR A 342 16.93 27.00 -8.94
C TYR A 342 18.39 26.82 -8.47
N PRO A 343 19.40 27.48 -9.11
CA PRO A 343 20.82 27.25 -8.83
C PRO A 343 21.26 27.57 -7.39
N MET A 344 20.43 28.27 -6.63
CA MET A 344 20.64 28.50 -5.20
C MET A 344 20.31 27.32 -4.30
N ILE A 345 19.74 26.24 -4.85
CA ILE A 345 19.43 25.01 -4.11
C ILE A 345 20.36 23.90 -4.59
N THR A 346 21.11 23.30 -3.68
CA THR A 346 21.97 22.15 -3.95
C THR A 346 21.51 20.97 -3.08
N VAL A 347 21.27 19.82 -3.70
CA VAL A 347 20.88 18.59 -3.00
C VAL A 347 21.90 17.50 -3.30
N HIS A 348 22.50 16.95 -2.24
CA HIS A 348 23.44 15.82 -2.33
C HIS A 348 22.68 14.52 -2.12
N VAL A 349 22.56 13.71 -3.16
CA VAL A 349 21.82 12.44 -3.12
C VAL A 349 22.74 11.31 -2.67
N HIS A 350 22.39 10.65 -1.57
CA HIS A 350 23.07 9.48 -1.05
C HIS A 350 22.26 8.22 -1.36
N THR A 351 22.81 7.38 -2.21
CA THR A 351 22.22 6.06 -2.54
C THR A 351 22.57 5.05 -1.46
N ILE A 352 21.56 4.55 -0.75
CA ILE A 352 21.74 3.62 0.36
C ILE A 352 21.48 2.18 -0.12
N GLN A 353 22.47 1.31 0.07
CA GLN A 353 22.31 -0.12 -0.11
C GLN A 353 21.61 -0.71 1.10
N ASN A 354 20.57 -1.49 0.86
CA ASN A 354 19.89 -2.22 1.91
C ASN A 354 20.73 -3.45 2.31
N ARG A 355 21.47 -3.32 3.42
CA ARG A 355 22.25 -4.41 4.02
C ARG A 355 21.47 -5.11 5.13
N PHE A 356 20.47 -4.44 5.66
CA PHE A 356 19.63 -4.97 6.73
C PHE A 356 18.78 -6.15 6.25
N PHE A 357 18.13 -6.03 5.09
CA PHE A 357 17.36 -7.12 4.49
C PHE A 357 18.15 -7.92 3.46
N GLY A 358 19.24 -7.40 2.94
CA GLY A 358 20.06 -8.01 1.90
C GLY A 358 20.00 -7.27 0.57
N GLY A 359 21.04 -7.43 -0.24
CA GLY A 359 21.30 -6.66 -1.46
C GLY A 359 20.28 -6.80 -2.60
N ASN A 360 19.33 -7.75 -2.52
CA ASN A 360 18.26 -7.88 -3.51
C ASN A 360 17.06 -6.94 -3.23
N VAL A 361 17.05 -6.28 -2.06
CA VAL A 361 16.01 -5.33 -1.67
C VAL A 361 16.54 -3.92 -1.93
N GLY A 362 16.05 -3.27 -2.99
CA GLY A 362 16.54 -1.95 -3.41
C GLY A 362 15.52 -0.81 -3.28
N VAL A 363 14.31 -1.11 -2.82
CA VAL A 363 13.24 -0.12 -2.68
C VAL A 363 13.50 0.84 -1.51
N THR A 364 13.18 2.11 -1.69
CA THR A 364 13.42 3.17 -0.69
C THR A 364 12.70 2.92 0.63
N GLY A 365 11.44 2.45 0.59
CA GLY A 365 10.62 2.24 1.79
C GLY A 365 11.13 1.14 2.74
N LEU A 366 12.06 0.30 2.32
CA LEU A 366 12.65 -0.75 3.17
C LEU A 366 14.06 -0.40 3.67
N ILE A 367 14.56 0.80 3.41
CA ILE A 367 15.84 1.28 3.96
C ILE A 367 15.67 1.55 5.45
N THR A 368 16.63 1.07 6.25
CA THR A 368 16.63 1.22 7.72
C THR A 368 17.55 2.36 8.16
N ALA A 369 17.32 2.88 9.37
CA ALA A 369 18.22 3.87 9.95
C ALA A 369 19.62 3.31 10.17
N THR A 370 19.76 2.03 10.49
CA THR A 370 21.07 1.33 10.61
C THR A 370 21.86 1.43 9.31
N ASP A 371 21.22 1.19 8.15
CA ASP A 371 21.87 1.31 6.84
C ASP A 371 22.28 2.75 6.51
N ILE A 372 21.42 3.72 6.83
CA ILE A 372 21.72 5.15 6.65
C ILE A 372 22.92 5.56 7.51
N ILE A 373 22.93 5.21 8.79
CA ILE A 373 24.04 5.54 9.72
C ILE A 373 25.36 4.94 9.20
N ALA A 374 25.35 3.67 8.84
CA ALA A 374 26.56 2.97 8.40
C ALA A 374 27.18 3.54 7.12
N GLN A 375 26.37 4.14 6.24
CA GLN A 375 26.82 4.61 4.94
C GLN A 375 26.96 6.12 4.85
N CYS A 376 26.28 6.88 5.73
CA CYS A 376 26.33 8.35 5.72
C CYS A 376 27.22 8.94 6.81
N ALA A 377 27.61 8.18 7.85
CA ALA A 377 28.45 8.71 8.92
C ALA A 377 29.80 9.24 8.37
N GLY A 378 30.05 10.54 8.58
CA GLY A 378 31.24 11.22 8.07
C GLY A 378 31.23 11.58 6.59
N ASN A 379 30.17 11.22 5.85
CA ASN A 379 30.07 11.44 4.40
C ASN A 379 29.01 12.48 4.00
N LEU A 380 28.29 13.06 4.95
CA LEU A 380 27.29 14.09 4.67
C LEU A 380 27.98 15.42 4.38
N ALA A 381 27.53 16.11 3.35
CA ALA A 381 28.05 17.42 2.94
C ALA A 381 27.53 18.53 3.86
N THR A 382 26.37 18.34 4.47
CA THR A 382 25.66 19.36 5.22
C THR A 382 25.29 18.93 6.64
N LYS A 383 24.58 19.79 7.37
CA LYS A 383 24.01 19.49 8.69
C LYS A 383 22.48 19.24 8.63
N THR A 384 21.93 19.06 7.42
CA THR A 384 20.53 18.77 7.20
C THR A 384 20.40 17.53 6.30
N LEU A 385 19.69 16.51 6.79
CA LEU A 385 19.43 15.26 6.07
C LEU A 385 17.94 15.12 5.81
N GLY A 386 17.55 15.10 4.54
CA GLY A 386 16.21 14.74 4.10
C GLY A 386 16.05 13.23 4.01
N ILE A 387 14.98 12.70 4.60
CA ILE A 387 14.61 11.31 4.49
C ILE A 387 13.19 11.18 3.94
N PRO A 388 12.92 10.34 2.93
CA PRO A 388 11.56 10.11 2.45
C PRO A 388 10.65 9.49 3.52
N ALA A 389 9.44 10.03 3.68
CA ALA A 389 8.47 9.56 4.68
C ALA A 389 8.09 8.07 4.51
N VAL A 390 8.25 7.51 3.30
CA VAL A 390 8.03 6.08 3.02
C VAL A 390 8.96 5.13 3.78
N MET A 391 10.09 5.62 4.31
CA MET A 391 11.01 4.83 5.16
C MET A 391 10.47 4.64 6.59
N LEU A 392 9.44 5.36 6.97
CA LEU A 392 8.91 5.43 8.33
C LEU A 392 7.55 4.76 8.43
N ARG A 393 7.18 4.34 9.63
CA ARG A 393 5.82 3.90 9.92
C ARG A 393 4.82 5.06 9.73
N GLU A 394 3.53 4.77 9.87
CA GLU A 394 2.44 5.72 9.58
C GLU A 394 2.60 7.05 10.35
N GLU A 395 3.01 7.00 11.62
CA GLU A 395 3.23 8.18 12.46
C GLU A 395 4.46 9.03 12.07
N LYS A 396 5.23 8.57 11.07
CA LYS A 396 6.41 9.26 10.50
C LYS A 396 7.53 9.57 11.51
N ASP A 397 7.72 8.72 12.49
CA ASP A 397 8.68 8.91 13.58
C ASP A 397 9.72 7.79 13.74
N THR A 398 9.45 6.57 13.22
CA THR A 398 10.25 5.37 13.50
C THR A 398 10.47 4.53 12.23
N PHE A 399 11.71 4.08 12.02
CA PHE A 399 12.11 3.17 10.95
C PHE A 399 11.71 1.72 11.24
N LEU A 400 11.94 0.83 10.27
CA LEU A 400 11.67 -0.60 10.42
C LEU A 400 12.53 -1.28 11.49
N ASP A 401 13.74 -0.79 11.75
CA ASP A 401 14.69 -1.26 12.77
C ASP A 401 14.52 -0.56 14.13
N ASP A 402 13.34 0.02 14.39
CA ASP A 402 12.92 0.67 15.63
C ASP A 402 13.78 1.89 16.05
N ILE A 403 14.66 2.37 15.19
CA ILE A 403 15.38 3.63 15.41
C ILE A 403 14.44 4.79 15.05
N THR A 404 14.37 5.80 15.92
CA THR A 404 13.54 6.98 15.64
C THR A 404 14.29 7.99 14.76
N VAL A 405 13.53 8.89 14.12
CA VAL A 405 14.07 10.02 13.34
C VAL A 405 14.99 10.88 14.22
N GLU A 406 14.63 11.12 15.47
CA GLU A 406 15.44 11.86 16.42
C GLU A 406 16.78 11.16 16.72
N GLN A 407 16.74 9.84 16.97
CA GLN A 407 17.95 9.04 17.22
C GLN A 407 18.86 8.99 16.00
N LEU A 408 18.31 8.93 14.77
CA LEU A 408 19.10 9.03 13.54
C LEU A 408 19.85 10.36 13.50
N GLY A 409 19.15 11.48 13.74
CA GLY A 409 19.75 12.82 13.77
C GLY A 409 20.86 12.95 14.81
N GLN A 410 20.63 12.43 16.03
CA GLN A 410 21.63 12.42 17.11
C GLN A 410 22.89 11.63 16.71
N ARG A 411 22.73 10.42 16.16
CA ARG A 411 23.85 9.55 15.77
C ARG A 411 24.68 10.11 14.62
N LEU A 412 24.07 10.82 13.66
CA LEU A 412 24.76 11.46 12.55
C LEU A 412 25.21 12.89 12.86
N GLY A 413 24.74 13.51 13.94
CA GLY A 413 25.03 14.89 14.30
C GLY A 413 24.43 15.90 13.32
N VAL A 414 23.22 15.63 12.79
CA VAL A 414 22.52 16.45 11.81
C VAL A 414 21.06 16.66 12.19
N LYS A 415 20.43 17.69 11.63
CA LYS A 415 18.98 17.85 11.63
C LYS A 415 18.38 16.92 10.58
N VAL A 416 17.39 16.10 10.96
CA VAL A 416 16.65 15.28 10.01
C VAL A 416 15.35 15.97 9.63
N GLU A 417 15.06 16.02 8.32
CA GLU A 417 13.79 16.50 7.76
C GLU A 417 13.08 15.36 7.05
N VAL A 418 11.83 15.10 7.42
CA VAL A 418 11.00 14.09 6.75
C VAL A 418 10.38 14.71 5.51
N LEU A 419 10.73 14.17 4.34
CA LEU A 419 10.24 14.63 3.04
C LEU A 419 8.96 13.87 2.66
N PRO A 420 7.95 14.55 2.09
CA PRO A 420 6.75 13.90 1.57
C PRO A 420 7.07 12.86 0.49
N THR A 421 6.14 11.94 0.24
CA THR A 421 6.29 10.88 -0.77
C THR A 421 5.73 11.25 -2.15
N ALA A 422 4.81 12.21 -2.23
CA ALA A 422 4.29 12.72 -3.50
C ALA A 422 5.29 13.70 -4.12
N GLY A 423 5.54 13.57 -5.42
CA GLY A 423 6.59 14.34 -6.11
C GLY A 423 6.41 15.85 -6.00
N GLY A 424 5.19 16.35 -6.17
CA GLY A 424 4.90 17.78 -6.05
C GLY A 424 5.07 18.33 -4.64
N ASP A 425 4.74 17.53 -3.62
CA ASP A 425 4.93 17.92 -2.22
C ASP A 425 6.40 17.88 -1.82
N GLU A 426 7.16 16.89 -2.31
CA GLU A 426 8.62 16.83 -2.10
C GLU A 426 9.32 18.02 -2.74
N ALA A 427 9.02 18.33 -3.99
CA ALA A 427 9.55 19.53 -4.67
C ALA A 427 9.24 20.80 -3.86
N ARG A 428 8.02 20.96 -3.40
CA ARG A 428 7.58 22.09 -2.58
C ARG A 428 8.30 22.15 -1.23
N ALA A 429 8.53 21.01 -0.59
CA ALA A 429 9.32 20.92 0.64
C ALA A 429 10.75 21.33 0.40
N LEU A 430 11.41 20.85 -0.64
CA LEU A 430 12.77 21.22 -1.02
C LEU A 430 12.90 22.71 -1.37
N LEU A 431 11.92 23.28 -2.06
CA LEU A 431 11.86 24.71 -2.37
C LEU A 431 11.70 25.58 -1.10
N ARG A 432 11.05 25.08 -0.05
CA ARG A 432 10.79 25.76 1.22
C ARG A 432 11.84 25.48 2.30
N SER A 433 12.48 24.28 2.29
CA SER A 433 13.44 23.85 3.31
C SER A 433 14.63 24.81 3.40
N GLY A 434 15.16 24.99 4.60
CA GLY A 434 16.41 25.73 4.81
C GLY A 434 16.29 27.26 4.94
N LEU A 435 15.20 27.79 5.52
CA LEU A 435 15.21 29.17 6.04
C LEU A 435 16.15 29.29 7.27
N HIS A 436 17.44 29.04 7.10
CA HIS A 436 18.46 29.65 7.93
C HIS A 436 18.77 31.02 7.33
N ILE A 437 18.00 32.03 7.78
CA ILE A 437 18.42 33.41 7.64
C ILE A 437 19.76 33.51 8.40
N ALA A 438 20.86 33.49 7.64
CA ALA A 438 22.13 33.91 8.18
C ALA A 438 21.93 35.38 8.64
N ARG A 439 21.70 35.57 9.95
CA ARG A 439 21.75 36.92 10.55
C ARG A 439 23.10 37.47 10.21
N ARG A 440 23.16 38.39 9.23
CA ARG A 440 24.30 39.26 9.02
C ARG A 440 24.61 39.85 10.40
N ARG A 441 25.69 39.40 11.02
CA ARG A 441 26.33 40.16 12.08
C ARG A 441 26.64 41.53 11.49
N LYS A 442 25.91 42.54 11.88
CA LYS A 442 26.33 43.91 11.73
C LYS A 442 27.61 43.99 12.53
N SER A 443 28.76 44.09 11.83
CA SER A 443 30.00 44.59 12.40
C SER A 443 29.74 46.04 12.81
N GLY A 444 29.51 46.24 14.10
CA GLY A 444 29.49 47.56 14.71
C GLY A 444 30.91 48.12 14.68
N SER A 445 31.03 49.24 14.05
CA SER A 445 32.11 50.19 14.27
C SER A 445 32.08 50.74 15.68
#